data_8435a92a35c56baeab56787e6ae5953a
#
_entry.id   8435a92a35c56baeab56787e6ae5953a
#
_cell.length_a   1.000
_cell.length_b   1.000
_cell.length_c   1.000
_cell.angle_alpha   90.00
_cell.angle_beta   90.00
_cell.angle_gamma   90.00
#
_symmetry.space_group_name_H-M   'P 1'
#
loop_
_entity.id
_entity.type
_entity.pdbx_description
1 polymer ?
#
loop_
_entity_poly.entity_id
_entity_poly.type
_entity_poly.pdbx_seq_one_letter_code
_entity_poly.pdbx_strand_id
1 'polypeptide(L)' 'MLPVRLVLLLLDGSREGENDFLEFPSIEEAVAYGRELYGEPRFQLDGIEDLSGRSLIAYDELHDLCRPADVWRQRRVG' A
#
# COMPACT_ATOMS: atom_id res chain seq x y z
N MET A 1 -19.03 7.38 -4.72
CA MET A 1 -17.65 6.94 -4.45
C MET A 1 -17.55 5.44 -4.63
N LEU A 2 -16.58 4.99 -5.39
CA LEU A 2 -16.44 3.57 -5.68
C LEU A 2 -15.47 2.90 -4.71
N PRO A 3 -15.81 1.71 -4.21
CA PRO A 3 -14.90 1.00 -3.34
C PRO A 3 -13.65 0.53 -4.11
N VAL A 4 -12.57 0.41 -3.36
CA VAL A 4 -11.28 -0.03 -3.91
C VAL A 4 -10.71 -1.12 -3.01
N ARG A 5 -9.63 -1.75 -3.43
CA ARG A 5 -8.93 -2.68 -2.58
C ARG A 5 -7.44 -2.44 -2.61
N LEU A 6 -6.84 -2.52 -1.43
CA LEU A 6 -5.41 -2.43 -1.25
C LEU A 6 -4.84 -3.82 -1.46
N VAL A 7 -3.82 -3.93 -2.30
CA VAL A 7 -3.19 -5.20 -2.61
C VAL A 7 -1.89 -5.30 -1.83
N LEU A 8 -1.73 -6.39 -1.10
CA LEU A 8 -0.53 -6.66 -0.30
C LEU A 8 0.17 -7.89 -0.86
N LEU A 9 1.49 -7.86 -0.89
CA LEU A 9 2.29 -9.02 -1.23
C LEU A 9 2.86 -9.61 0.06
N LEU A 10 2.61 -10.87 0.31
CA LEU A 10 3.09 -11.54 1.52
C LEU A 10 4.56 -11.91 1.35
N LEU A 11 5.38 -11.54 2.33
CA LEU A 11 6.83 -11.70 2.24
C LEU A 11 7.37 -12.85 3.07
N ASP A 12 6.56 -13.44 3.97
CA ASP A 12 7.01 -14.57 4.78
C ASP A 12 5.87 -15.54 5.08
N GLY A 13 6.21 -16.65 5.70
CA GLY A 13 5.24 -17.66 6.09
C GLY A 13 4.90 -18.62 4.95
N SER A 14 3.89 -19.47 5.19
CA SER A 14 3.49 -20.48 4.22
C SER A 14 2.83 -19.91 2.97
N ARG A 15 2.41 -18.63 3.05
CA ARG A 15 1.76 -17.95 1.93
C ARG A 15 2.67 -16.94 1.24
N GLU A 16 3.97 -17.04 1.46
CA GLU A 16 4.94 -16.12 0.85
C GLU A 16 4.75 -16.08 -0.67
N GLY A 17 4.73 -14.88 -1.22
CA GLY A 17 4.53 -14.65 -2.66
C GLY A 17 3.08 -14.52 -3.08
N GLU A 18 2.13 -14.75 -2.15
CA GLU A 18 0.71 -14.57 -2.45
C GLU A 18 0.28 -13.13 -2.17
N ASN A 19 -0.85 -12.75 -2.76
CA ASN A 19 -1.43 -11.42 -2.52
C ASN A 19 -2.61 -11.53 -1.58
N ASP A 20 -2.75 -10.53 -0.70
CA ASP A 20 -3.96 -10.33 0.09
C ASP A 20 -4.63 -9.06 -0.40
N PHE A 21 -5.95 -9.00 -0.28
CA PHE A 21 -6.75 -7.89 -0.76
C PHE A 21 -7.61 -7.36 0.37
N LEU A 22 -7.50 -6.06 0.67
CA LEU A 22 -8.29 -5.42 1.72
C LEU A 22 -9.16 -4.35 1.10
N GLU A 23 -10.47 -4.46 1.30
CA GLU A 23 -11.44 -3.55 0.70
C GLU A 23 -11.63 -2.29 1.53
N PHE A 24 -11.71 -1.15 0.84
CA PHE A 24 -11.95 0.14 1.47
C PHE A 24 -12.98 0.92 0.65
N PRO A 25 -13.77 1.78 1.30
CA PRO A 25 -14.77 2.56 0.56
C PRO A 25 -14.18 3.65 -0.33
N SER A 26 -12.90 4.00 -0.15
CA SER A 26 -12.28 5.04 -0.97
C SER A 26 -10.77 4.83 -1.06
N ILE A 27 -10.16 5.46 -2.06
CA ILE A 27 -8.70 5.46 -2.21
C ILE A 27 -8.04 6.10 -0.99
N GLU A 28 -8.63 7.18 -0.47
CA GLU A 28 -8.06 7.90 0.66
C GLU A 28 -7.93 7.02 1.90
N GLU A 29 -8.96 6.22 2.17
CA GLU A 29 -8.90 5.31 3.31
C GLU A 29 -7.93 4.17 3.09
N ALA A 30 -7.82 3.68 1.86
CA ALA A 30 -6.85 2.65 1.53
C ALA A 30 -5.43 3.17 1.72
N VAL A 31 -5.15 4.39 1.27
CA VAL A 31 -3.84 5.01 1.44
C VAL A 31 -3.53 5.24 2.92
N ALA A 32 -4.53 5.69 3.69
CA ALA A 32 -4.34 5.90 5.12
C ALA A 32 -3.93 4.61 5.82
N TYR A 33 -4.58 3.51 5.47
CA TYR A 33 -4.22 2.22 6.03
C TYR A 33 -2.84 1.77 5.55
N GLY A 34 -2.52 2.04 4.28
CA GLY A 34 -1.21 1.73 3.73
C GLY A 34 -0.08 2.46 4.46
N ARG A 35 -0.33 3.69 4.89
CA ARG A 35 0.66 4.43 5.68
C ARG A 35 0.94 3.75 7.00
N GLU A 36 -0.06 3.17 7.63
CA GLU A 36 0.12 2.46 8.89
C GLU A 36 0.92 1.16 8.70
N LEU A 37 0.80 0.54 7.53
CA LEU A 37 1.51 -0.69 7.23
C LEU A 37 2.87 -0.47 6.60
N TYR A 38 3.22 0.75 6.26
CA TYR A 38 4.46 1.04 5.57
C TYR A 38 5.66 0.65 6.43
N GLY A 39 6.55 -0.16 5.87
CA GLY A 39 7.71 -0.63 6.60
C GLY A 39 7.49 -1.93 7.38
N GLU A 40 6.27 -2.49 7.34
CA GLU A 40 6.00 -3.77 7.98
C GLU A 40 6.79 -4.88 7.25
N PRO A 41 7.62 -5.67 7.98
CA PRO A 41 8.48 -6.66 7.31
C PRO A 41 7.75 -7.87 6.77
N ARG A 42 6.51 -8.12 7.17
CA ARG A 42 5.79 -9.33 6.76
C ARG A 42 5.04 -9.18 5.44
N PHE A 43 4.80 -7.95 5.01
CA PHE A 43 4.16 -7.75 3.71
C PHE A 43 4.58 -6.42 3.11
N GLN A 44 4.33 -6.32 1.80
CA GLN A 44 4.69 -5.17 1.01
C GLN A 44 3.44 -4.61 0.35
N LEU A 45 3.30 -3.28 0.34
CA LEU A 45 2.21 -2.64 -0.37
C LEU A 45 2.46 -2.80 -1.86
N ASP A 46 1.52 -3.40 -2.56
CA ASP A 46 1.69 -3.74 -3.98
C ASP A 46 0.94 -2.81 -4.92
N GLY A 47 -0.15 -2.21 -4.46
CA GLY A 47 -0.93 -1.27 -5.25
C GLY A 47 -2.34 -1.13 -4.74
N ILE A 48 -3.13 -0.29 -5.42
CA ILE A 48 -4.57 -0.15 -5.16
C ILE A 48 -5.28 -0.39 -6.47
N GLU A 49 -6.33 -1.20 -6.45
CA GLU A 49 -7.11 -1.48 -7.64
C GLU A 49 -8.59 -1.36 -7.32
N ASP A 50 -9.42 -1.27 -8.36
CA ASP A 50 -10.87 -1.31 -8.18
C ASP A 50 -11.30 -2.77 -8.01
N LEU A 51 -12.60 -2.99 -7.74
CA LEU A 51 -13.08 -4.33 -7.47
C LEU A 51 -13.08 -5.25 -8.70
N SER A 52 -12.87 -4.68 -9.88
CA SER A 52 -12.75 -5.48 -11.10
C SER A 52 -11.31 -5.95 -11.35
N GLY A 53 -10.36 -5.48 -10.54
CA GLY A 53 -8.96 -5.83 -10.70
C GLY A 53 -8.15 -4.82 -11.51
N ARG A 54 -8.77 -3.69 -11.88
CA ARG A 54 -8.07 -2.65 -12.63
C ARG A 54 -7.19 -1.83 -11.70
N SER A 55 -5.92 -1.67 -12.06
CA SER A 55 -4.99 -0.89 -11.26
C SER A 55 -5.35 0.60 -11.27
N LEU A 56 -5.51 1.18 -10.08
CA LEU A 56 -5.76 2.61 -9.91
C LEU A 56 -4.52 3.33 -9.47
N ILE A 57 -3.72 2.71 -8.60
CA ILE A 57 -2.46 3.26 -8.11
C ILE A 57 -1.43 2.14 -8.17
N ALA A 58 -0.38 2.37 -8.94
CA ALA A 58 0.68 1.38 -9.10
C ALA A 58 1.62 1.36 -7.89
N TYR A 59 2.46 0.35 -7.81
CA TYR A 59 3.40 0.14 -6.71
C TYR A 59 4.20 1.40 -6.36
N ASP A 60 4.87 1.99 -7.35
CA ASP A 60 5.74 3.14 -7.12
C ASP A 60 4.97 4.33 -6.57
N GLU A 61 3.83 4.60 -7.17
CA GLU A 61 2.99 5.71 -6.75
C GLU A 61 2.46 5.50 -5.34
N LEU A 62 2.04 4.27 -5.02
CA LEU A 62 1.53 3.96 -3.69
C LEU A 62 2.62 4.14 -2.64
N HIS A 63 3.84 3.72 -2.92
CA HIS A 63 4.94 3.88 -1.99
C HIS A 63 5.25 5.35 -1.75
N ASP A 64 5.18 6.18 -2.79
CA ASP A 64 5.37 7.62 -2.62
C ASP A 64 4.28 8.23 -1.73
N LEU A 65 3.05 7.79 -1.90
CA LEU A 65 1.92 8.31 -1.10
C LEU A 65 1.98 7.87 0.35
N CYS A 66 2.49 6.68 0.61
CA CYS A 66 2.50 6.10 1.95
C CYS A 66 3.79 6.39 2.74
N ARG A 67 4.84 6.81 2.07
CA ARG A 67 6.14 7.06 2.71
C ARG A 67 6.02 8.17 3.76
N PRO A 68 6.51 7.93 4.98
CA PRO A 68 6.43 8.95 6.03
C PRO A 68 7.18 10.24 5.65
N ALA A 69 6.57 11.40 5.95
CA ALA A 69 7.17 12.69 5.66
C ALA A 69 8.50 12.89 6.39
N ASP A 70 8.62 12.31 7.57
CA ASP A 70 9.84 12.45 8.37
C ASP A 70 11.08 11.89 7.68
N VAL A 71 10.91 10.87 6.85
CA VAL A 71 12.02 10.30 6.10
C VAL A 71 12.60 11.34 5.15
N TRP A 72 11.74 12.12 4.53
CA TRP A 72 12.17 13.18 3.63
C TRP A 72 12.92 14.30 4.36
N ARG A 73 12.43 14.68 5.54
CA ARG A 73 13.06 15.71 6.33
C ARG A 73 14.46 15.34 6.75
N GLN A 74 14.64 14.09 7.18
CA GLN A 74 15.94 13.61 7.59
C GLN A 74 16.95 13.64 6.46
N ARG A 75 16.53 13.33 5.25
CA ARG A 75 17.40 13.36 4.09
C ARG A 75 17.82 14.76 3.71
N ARG A 76 16.96 15.75 3.95
CA ARG A 76 17.25 17.14 3.60
C ARG A 76 18.21 17.80 4.53
N VAL A 77 18.19 17.41 5.78
CA VAL A 77 19.03 18.03 6.82
C VAL A 77 20.45 17.52 6.74
N GLY A 78 20.64 16.34 6.22
CA GLY A 78 21.95 15.71 6.14
C GLY A 78 22.95 16.43 5.28
#